data_f5026d21aa02ec2cc5962a26f7267f70
#
_entry.id   f5026d21aa02ec2cc5962a26f7267f70
#
_cell.length_a   1.000
_cell.length_b   1.000
_cell.length_c   1.000
_cell.angle_alpha   90.00
_cell.angle_beta   90.00
_cell.angle_gamma   90.00
#
_symmetry.space_group_name_H-M   'P 1'
#
loop_
_entity.id
_entity.type
_entity.pdbx_description
1 polymer ?
#
loop_
_entity_poly.entity_id
_entity_poly.type
_entity_poly.pdbx_seq_one_letter_code
_entity_poly.pdbx_strand_id
1 'polypeptide(L)'
;MSTFIQIPNSISQLTSKSKLEEIFTYAAIRSQIKDGNLQAAFPQNQLTELVGVNDRSIRNYIDTLENFGLIINTTKKHGYGEYAHNVYQLEYLNKEYFIMNPSLITEQGISPKLKGLLMLIKANCVKGTNYLEFNSK
;
A
#
# COMPACT_ATOMS: atom_id res chain seq x y z
N MET A 1 3.29 -19.82 3.30
CA MET A 1 2.20 -19.73 2.60
C MET A 1 1.88 -18.38 2.13
N SER A 2 1.59 -18.29 0.96
CA SER A 2 1.32 -17.03 0.42
C SER A 2 -0.08 -16.63 0.73
N THR A 3 -0.27 -15.41 0.99
CA THR A 3 -1.59 -14.89 1.22
C THR A 3 -1.77 -13.72 0.30
N PHE A 4 -3.02 -13.41 0.00
CA PHE A 4 -3.30 -12.26 -0.81
C PHE A 4 -3.35 -11.02 0.05
N ILE A 5 -3.03 -9.89 -0.54
CA ILE A 5 -3.14 -8.60 0.12
C ILE A 5 -4.49 -8.02 -0.21
N GLN A 6 -5.20 -7.54 0.81
CA GLN A 6 -6.47 -6.85 0.60
C GLN A 6 -6.21 -5.37 0.42
N ILE A 7 -6.73 -4.79 -0.64
CA ILE A 7 -6.57 -3.37 -0.91
C ILE A 7 -7.96 -2.75 -1.01
N PRO A 8 -8.26 -1.72 -0.23
CA PRO A 8 -9.61 -1.13 -0.30
C PRO A 8 -9.83 -0.42 -1.62
N ASN A 9 -11.04 -0.53 -2.14
CA ASN A 9 -11.38 0.13 -3.39
C ASN A 9 -11.30 1.64 -3.26
N SER A 10 -11.39 2.16 -2.06
CA SER A 10 -11.36 3.60 -1.84
C SER A 10 -10.03 4.25 -2.23
N ILE A 11 -8.99 3.47 -2.49
CA ILE A 11 -7.75 4.07 -2.99
C ILE A 11 -7.99 4.84 -4.28
N SER A 12 -9.03 4.49 -5.01
CA SER A 12 -9.33 5.20 -6.26
C SER A 12 -9.74 6.64 -6.03
N GLN A 13 -10.04 7.01 -4.80
CA GLN A 13 -10.49 8.35 -4.48
C GLN A 13 -9.36 9.29 -4.08
N LEU A 14 -8.14 8.81 -4.01
CA LEU A 14 -7.00 9.68 -3.78
C LEU A 14 -6.87 10.67 -4.93
N THR A 15 -6.53 11.91 -4.61
CA THR A 15 -6.51 12.98 -5.61
C THR A 15 -5.15 13.65 -5.75
N SER A 16 -4.16 13.21 -5.01
CA SER A 16 -2.83 13.80 -5.05
C SER A 16 -2.16 13.57 -6.41
N LYS A 17 -1.24 14.44 -6.79
CA LYS A 17 -0.44 14.22 -7.99
C LYS A 17 0.34 12.93 -7.92
N SER A 18 0.68 12.49 -6.72
CA SER A 18 1.49 11.29 -6.54
C SER A 18 0.63 10.10 -6.16
N LYS A 19 -0.64 10.10 -6.56
CA LYS A 19 -1.54 9.05 -6.12
C LYS A 19 -1.07 7.66 -6.48
N LEU A 20 -0.42 7.49 -7.64
CA LEU A 20 0.03 6.16 -8.03
C LEU A 20 1.10 5.63 -7.09
N GLU A 21 2.04 6.48 -6.73
CA GLU A 21 3.07 6.10 -5.77
C GLU A 21 2.49 5.90 -4.38
N GLU A 22 1.48 6.70 -4.03
CA GLU A 22 0.82 6.55 -2.74
C GLU A 22 0.09 5.22 -2.65
N ILE A 23 -0.58 4.83 -3.71
CA ILE A 23 -1.27 3.54 -3.76
C ILE A 23 -0.28 2.40 -3.59
N PHE A 24 0.83 2.47 -4.31
CA PHE A 24 1.84 1.42 -4.18
C PHE A 24 2.45 1.40 -2.78
N THR A 25 2.70 2.59 -2.20
CA THR A 25 3.23 2.67 -0.84
C THR A 25 2.28 2.01 0.15
N TYR A 26 0.99 2.29 0.00
CA TYR A 26 -0.01 1.68 0.87
C TYR A 26 0.01 0.16 0.75
N ALA A 27 0.05 -0.33 -0.48
CA ALA A 27 0.06 -1.78 -0.70
C ALA A 27 1.30 -2.42 -0.09
N ALA A 28 2.44 -1.76 -0.23
CA ALA A 28 3.68 -2.29 0.34
C ALA A 28 3.57 -2.38 1.86
N ILE A 29 3.03 -1.35 2.49
CA ILE A 29 2.85 -1.36 3.94
C ILE A 29 1.89 -2.48 4.33
N ARG A 30 0.78 -2.59 3.62
CA ARG A 30 -0.23 -3.58 3.97
C ARG A 30 0.28 -5.00 3.78
N SER A 31 1.23 -5.20 2.87
CA SER A 31 1.81 -6.52 2.65
C SER A 31 2.60 -7.02 3.85
N GLN A 32 2.91 -6.15 4.80
CA GLN A 32 3.68 -6.51 5.98
C GLN A 32 2.82 -6.79 7.21
N ILE A 33 1.51 -6.83 7.05
CA ILE A 33 0.63 -7.14 8.17
C ILE A 33 0.84 -8.59 8.60
N LYS A 34 0.94 -8.78 9.91
CA LYS A 34 1.06 -10.10 10.47
C LYS A 34 -0.32 -10.65 10.82
N ASP A 35 -0.43 -11.95 10.81
CA ASP A 35 -1.69 -12.62 11.07
C ASP A 35 -2.30 -12.18 12.40
N GLY A 36 -3.60 -11.90 12.37
CA GLY A 36 -4.34 -11.54 13.55
C GLY A 36 -3.98 -10.20 14.12
N ASN A 37 -3.20 -9.42 13.39
CA ASN A 37 -2.72 -8.15 13.89
C ASN A 37 -2.72 -7.19 12.72
N LEU A 38 -3.45 -6.12 12.81
CA LEU A 38 -3.56 -5.17 11.71
C LEU A 38 -2.49 -4.09 11.78
N GLN A 39 -1.33 -4.45 12.30
CA GLN A 39 -0.18 -3.57 12.37
C GLN A 39 0.90 -4.07 11.42
N ALA A 40 1.56 -3.14 10.77
CA ALA A 40 2.65 -3.46 9.86
C ALA A 40 3.86 -2.63 10.28
N ALA A 41 5.00 -3.28 10.47
CA ALA A 41 6.25 -2.60 10.75
C ALA A 41 7.07 -2.54 9.46
N PHE A 42 7.57 -1.36 9.13
CA PHE A 42 8.31 -1.21 7.88
C PHE A 42 9.41 -0.17 8.10
N PRO A 43 10.68 -0.55 8.00
CA PRO A 43 11.76 0.42 8.11
C PRO A 43 11.66 1.44 6.98
N GLN A 44 11.78 2.71 7.33
CA GLN A 44 11.55 3.75 6.34
C GLN A 44 12.54 3.72 5.20
N ASN A 45 13.79 3.38 5.47
CA ASN A 45 14.78 3.32 4.40
C ASN A 45 14.48 2.19 3.40
N GLN A 46 13.87 1.11 3.86
CA GLN A 46 13.46 0.06 2.95
C GLN A 46 12.28 0.49 2.10
N LEU A 47 11.39 1.26 2.70
CA LEU A 47 10.23 1.74 1.98
C LEU A 47 10.65 2.74 0.91
N THR A 48 11.58 3.66 1.21
CA THR A 48 12.08 4.57 0.21
C THR A 48 12.74 3.83 -0.95
N GLU A 49 13.49 2.80 -0.63
CA GLU A 49 14.16 2.03 -1.66
C GLU A 49 13.16 1.31 -2.55
N LEU A 50 12.14 0.73 -1.94
CA LEU A 50 11.14 -0.03 -2.67
C LEU A 50 10.31 0.87 -3.59
N VAL A 51 9.93 2.04 -3.12
CA VAL A 51 9.12 2.97 -3.89
C VAL A 51 9.96 3.78 -4.86
N GLY A 52 11.25 3.93 -4.56
CA GLY A 52 12.15 4.64 -5.45
C GLY A 52 12.09 6.15 -5.31
N VAL A 53 11.78 6.65 -4.12
CA VAL A 53 11.71 8.08 -3.87
C VAL A 53 12.48 8.39 -2.59
N ASN A 54 12.66 9.68 -2.31
CA ASN A 54 13.41 10.04 -1.12
C ASN A 54 12.54 10.00 0.13
N ASP A 55 13.18 10.20 1.25
CA ASP A 55 12.56 10.11 2.55
C ASP A 55 11.42 11.11 2.72
N ARG A 56 11.63 12.30 2.22
CA ARG A 56 10.61 13.33 2.34
C ARG A 56 9.34 12.97 1.58
N SER A 57 9.50 12.40 0.39
CA SER A 57 8.35 11.98 -0.39
C SER A 57 7.57 10.88 0.31
N ILE A 58 8.29 9.92 0.91
CA ILE A 58 7.63 8.85 1.64
C ILE A 58 6.83 9.40 2.81
N ARG A 59 7.41 10.36 3.55
CA ARG A 59 6.66 10.95 4.67
C ARG A 59 5.41 11.65 4.18
N ASN A 60 5.49 12.33 3.05
CA ASN A 60 4.33 12.99 2.48
C ASN A 60 3.27 11.99 2.05
N TYR A 61 3.69 10.87 1.46
CA TYR A 61 2.73 9.84 1.06
C TYR A 61 2.02 9.27 2.27
N ILE A 62 2.77 9.01 3.34
CA ILE A 62 2.17 8.46 4.55
C ILE A 62 1.18 9.45 5.16
N ASP A 63 1.55 10.73 5.18
CA ASP A 63 0.63 11.75 5.68
C ASP A 63 -0.66 11.79 4.89
N THR A 64 -0.55 11.69 3.57
CA THR A 64 -1.73 11.67 2.71
C THR A 64 -2.60 10.47 3.02
N LEU A 65 -1.98 9.30 3.18
CA LEU A 65 -2.73 8.08 3.46
C LEU A 65 -3.41 8.16 4.83
N GLU A 66 -2.75 8.76 5.80
CA GLU A 66 -3.36 8.95 7.11
C GLU A 66 -4.53 9.93 7.04
N ASN A 67 -4.34 11.03 6.36
CA ASN A 67 -5.38 12.04 6.24
C ASN A 67 -6.59 11.51 5.51
N PHE A 68 -6.37 10.60 4.59
CA PHE A 68 -7.47 10.00 3.84
C PHE A 68 -8.13 8.86 4.60
N GLY A 69 -7.52 8.39 5.67
CA GLY A 69 -8.10 7.32 6.48
C GLY A 69 -7.70 5.92 6.06
N LEU A 70 -6.76 5.79 5.14
CA LEU A 70 -6.28 4.47 4.72
C LEU A 70 -5.30 3.88 5.73
N ILE A 71 -4.57 4.74 6.43
CA ILE A 71 -3.77 4.35 7.56
C ILE A 71 -4.40 5.02 8.77
N ILE A 72 -4.71 4.23 9.80
CA ILE A 72 -5.37 4.79 10.98
C ILE A 72 -4.38 5.61 11.79
N ASN A 73 -3.16 5.12 11.90
CA ASN A 73 -2.22 5.73 12.80
C ASN A 73 -0.82 5.21 12.49
N THR A 74 0.17 6.07 12.62
CA THR A 74 1.56 5.71 12.45
C THR A 74 2.29 5.99 13.75
N THR A 75 2.95 4.99 14.29
CA THR A 75 3.76 5.14 15.49
C THR A 75 5.23 5.00 15.10
N LYS A 76 6.02 5.99 15.43
CA LYS A 76 7.45 5.92 15.17
C LYS A 76 8.11 5.21 16.33
N LYS A 77 8.82 4.15 16.00
CA LYS A 77 9.59 3.43 17.00
C LYS A 77 11.02 3.93 16.92
N HIS A 78 11.56 4.32 18.06
CA HIS A 78 12.92 4.78 18.08
C HIS A 78 13.85 3.59 18.19
N GLY A 79 14.80 3.53 17.31
CA GLY A 79 15.88 2.58 17.38
C GLY A 79 17.16 3.35 17.25
N TYR A 80 18.24 2.65 17.03
CA TYR A 80 19.52 3.28 16.84
C TYR A 80 19.84 3.26 15.36
N GLY A 81 19.96 4.45 14.76
CA GLY A 81 20.35 4.56 13.37
C GLY A 81 19.36 3.89 12.46
N GLU A 82 19.86 2.99 11.62
CA GLU A 82 19.05 2.36 10.61
C GLU A 82 18.04 1.39 11.17
N TYR A 83 18.04 1.14 12.47
CA TYR A 83 17.05 0.23 13.04
C TYR A 83 15.75 0.93 13.39
N ALA A 84 15.70 2.24 13.24
CA ALA A 84 14.46 2.96 13.48
C ALA A 84 13.44 2.57 12.42
N HIS A 85 12.18 2.41 12.83
CA HIS A 85 11.13 2.04 11.88
C HIS A 85 9.79 2.57 12.38
N ASN A 86 8.84 2.61 11.47
CA ASN A 86 7.48 3.00 11.80
C ASN A 86 6.60 1.77 11.91
N VAL A 87 5.60 1.87 12.77
CA VAL A 87 4.56 0.85 12.87
C VAL A 87 3.26 1.50 12.45
N TYR A 88 2.60 0.92 11.46
CA TYR A 88 1.39 1.47 10.88
C TYR A 88 0.20 0.64 11.32
N GLN A 89 -0.82 1.30 11.82
CA GLN A 89 -2.06 0.63 12.21
C GLN A 89 -3.02 0.71 11.04
N LEU A 90 -3.48 -0.43 10.58
CA LEU A 90 -4.37 -0.51 9.43
C LEU A 90 -5.71 -1.07 9.83
N GLU A 91 -6.68 -0.91 8.95
CA GLU A 91 -8.07 -1.23 9.22
C GLU A 91 -8.40 -2.62 8.74
N TYR A 92 -9.30 -3.29 9.43
CA TYR A 92 -9.82 -4.56 8.96
C TYR A 92 -10.74 -4.31 7.77
N LEU A 93 -10.54 -5.06 6.69
CA LEU A 93 -11.34 -4.91 5.48
C LEU A 93 -12.22 -6.13 5.32
N ASN A 94 -13.52 -5.93 5.30
CA ASN A 94 -14.45 -7.04 5.13
C ASN A 94 -15.32 -6.89 3.90
N LYS A 95 -15.26 -5.77 3.20
CA LYS A 95 -15.99 -5.58 1.95
C LYS A 95 -15.39 -4.42 1.18
N GLU A 96 -15.73 -4.33 -0.10
CA GLU A 96 -15.29 -3.23 -0.97
C GLU A 96 -13.78 -3.15 -1.05
N TYR A 97 -13.17 -4.31 -1.25
CA TYR A 97 -11.74 -4.38 -1.47
C TYR A 97 -11.48 -5.34 -2.62
N PHE A 98 -10.29 -5.29 -3.15
CA PHE A 98 -9.83 -6.30 -4.08
C PHE A 98 -8.60 -6.97 -3.48
N ILE A 99 -8.24 -8.12 -4.03
CA ILE A 99 -7.07 -8.83 -3.56
C ILE A 99 -6.01 -8.83 -4.62
N MET A 100 -4.76 -8.89 -4.20
CA MET A 100 -3.66 -8.99 -5.13
C MET A 100 -2.58 -9.88 -4.56
N ASN A 101 -1.77 -10.41 -5.46
CA ASN A 101 -0.68 -11.28 -5.07
C ASN A 101 0.46 -10.42 -4.53
N PRO A 102 0.98 -10.74 -3.36
CA PRO A 102 2.07 -9.94 -2.79
C PRO A 102 3.34 -9.93 -3.63
N SER A 103 3.50 -10.88 -4.53
CA SER A 103 4.70 -10.87 -5.37
C SER A 103 4.78 -9.64 -6.25
N LEU A 104 3.66 -8.98 -6.51
CA LEU A 104 3.69 -7.74 -7.31
C LEU A 104 4.51 -6.66 -6.62
N ILE A 105 4.51 -6.64 -5.29
CA ILE A 105 5.22 -5.61 -4.54
C ILE A 105 6.70 -5.62 -4.88
N THR A 106 7.29 -6.80 -5.02
CA THR A 106 8.72 -6.92 -5.25
C THR A 106 9.08 -7.22 -6.70
N GLU A 107 8.09 -7.25 -7.59
CA GLU A 107 8.35 -7.50 -9.01
C GLU A 107 9.25 -6.43 -9.57
N GLN A 108 10.36 -6.82 -10.20
CA GLN A 108 11.35 -5.85 -10.61
C GLN A 108 11.17 -5.32 -12.02
N GLY A 109 10.41 -6.00 -12.83
CA GLY A 109 10.19 -5.56 -14.21
C GLY A 109 9.14 -4.50 -14.37
N ILE A 110 8.51 -4.07 -13.27
CA ILE A 110 7.41 -3.11 -13.30
C ILE A 110 7.73 -1.99 -12.33
N SER A 111 7.61 -0.75 -12.78
CA SER A 111 7.91 0.38 -11.90
C SER A 111 6.86 0.53 -10.80
N PRO A 112 7.22 1.14 -9.68
CA PRO A 112 6.25 1.38 -8.62
C PRO A 112 5.04 2.18 -9.09
N LYS A 113 5.26 3.16 -9.97
CA LYS A 113 4.18 3.96 -10.51
C LYS A 113 3.23 3.11 -11.33
N LEU A 114 3.77 2.21 -12.15
CA LEU A 114 2.92 1.32 -12.94
C LEU A 114 2.17 0.34 -12.06
N LYS A 115 2.83 -0.15 -11.00
CA LYS A 115 2.14 -1.01 -10.06
C LYS A 115 0.95 -0.30 -9.41
N GLY A 116 1.15 0.97 -9.05
CA GLY A 116 0.05 1.77 -8.51
C GLY A 116 -1.06 1.94 -9.51
N LEU A 117 -0.71 2.15 -10.78
CA LEU A 117 -1.72 2.29 -11.83
C LEU A 117 -2.53 1.01 -12.00
N LEU A 118 -1.88 -0.14 -11.96
CA LEU A 118 -2.59 -1.40 -12.06
C LEU A 118 -3.58 -1.58 -10.92
N MET A 119 -3.18 -1.18 -9.72
CA MET A 119 -4.08 -1.26 -8.57
C MET A 119 -5.23 -0.29 -8.72
N LEU A 120 -4.97 0.91 -9.22
CA LEU A 120 -6.02 1.89 -9.44
C LEU A 120 -7.05 1.39 -10.44
N ILE A 121 -6.58 0.78 -11.52
CA ILE A 121 -7.47 0.22 -12.51
C ILE A 121 -8.32 -0.88 -11.87
N LYS A 122 -7.70 -1.72 -11.08
CA LYS A 122 -8.41 -2.81 -10.44
C LYS A 122 -9.47 -2.29 -9.48
N ALA A 123 -9.18 -1.23 -8.77
CA ALA A 123 -10.12 -0.65 -7.82
C ALA A 123 -11.35 -0.08 -8.53
N ASN A 124 -11.20 0.35 -9.77
CA ASN A 124 -12.29 0.99 -10.49
C ASN A 124 -13.07 0.06 -11.40
N CYS A 125 -12.49 -1.05 -11.79
CA CYS A 125 -13.08 -1.83 -12.87
C CYS A 125 -14.21 -2.75 -12.46
N VAL A 126 -14.10 -3.39 -11.31
CA VAL A 126 -15.09 -4.40 -10.95
C VAL A 126 -15.61 -4.07 -9.58
N LYS A 127 -16.50 -3.08 -9.54
CA LYS A 127 -17.06 -2.66 -8.27
C LYS A 127 -17.93 -3.76 -7.72
N GLY A 128 -17.77 -4.02 -6.44
CA GLY A 128 -18.57 -5.02 -5.78
C GLY A 128 -18.02 -6.42 -5.87
N THR A 129 -16.91 -6.60 -6.58
CA THR A 129 -16.27 -7.91 -6.63
C THR A 129 -14.84 -7.79 -6.15
N ASN A 130 -14.22 -8.93 -5.90
CA ASN A 130 -12.89 -8.93 -5.37
C ASN A 130 -11.83 -9.22 -6.41
N TYR A 131 -12.19 -9.25 -7.67
CA TYR A 131 -11.17 -9.54 -8.68
C TYR A 131 -11.41 -8.69 -9.91
N LEU A 132 -10.36 -8.55 -10.68
CA LEU A 132 -10.36 -7.79 -11.90
C LEU A 132 -10.54 -8.73 -13.07
N GLU A 133 -11.42 -8.36 -13.98
CA GLU A 133 -11.54 -9.08 -15.21
C GLU A 133 -10.90 -8.31 -16.31
N PHE A 134 -9.85 -8.84 -16.82
CA PHE A 134 -9.18 -8.19 -17.91
C PHE A 134 -9.58 -8.67 -19.23
N ASN A 135 -10.41 -9.57 -19.27
CA ASN A 135 -10.71 -10.02 -20.51
C ASN A 135 -11.41 -9.19 -21.21
N SER A 136 -11.40 -8.84 -21.39
CA SER A 136 -11.90 -8.29 -22.07
C SER A 136 -12.20 -8.44 -23.11
N LYS A 137 -12.57 -8.58 -23.40
CA LYS A 137 -12.91 -8.69 -24.37
C LYS A 137 -13.00 -8.12 -24.84
#